data_0de57c66d01b330f731d260247a1320b
#
_entry.id   0de57c66d01b330f731d260247a1320b
#
_cell.length_a   1.000
_cell.length_b   1.000
_cell.length_c   1.000
_cell.angle_alpha   90.00
_cell.angle_beta   90.00
_cell.angle_gamma   90.00
#
_symmetry.space_group_name_H-M   'P 1'
#
loop_
_entity.id
_entity.type
_entity.pdbx_description
1 polymer ?
#
loop_
_entity_poly.entity_id
_entity_poly.type
_entity_poly.pdbx_seq_one_letter_code
_entity_poly.pdbx_strand_id
1 'polypeptide(L)'
;VDGAEPDRLRQVLDVEIGAYEAKLKLASKIWESAGGYSPTIGIIGAVMGLIHVMENLADPAKLGSGIAVAFVATIYGVGAANLIFLPIAKKLMANIAILVTQREMLVDGLVGIANGDNPRIVESRLQGYLA
;
A
#
# COMPACT_ATOMS: atom_id res chain seq x y z
N VAL A 1 -6.50 -29.27 -21.44
CA VAL A 1 -5.82 -29.38 -20.14
C VAL A 1 -5.70 -30.87 -19.83
N ASP A 2 -4.64 -31.45 -20.35
CA ASP A 2 -4.46 -32.90 -20.40
C ASP A 2 -3.98 -33.43 -19.04
N GLY A 3 -4.92 -33.85 -18.16
CA GLY A 3 -4.63 -34.70 -17.00
C GLY A 3 -3.56 -34.17 -16.02
N ALA A 4 -3.45 -32.85 -15.85
CA ALA A 4 -2.53 -32.29 -14.88
C ALA A 4 -2.96 -32.71 -13.47
N GLU A 5 -2.03 -33.29 -12.70
CA GLU A 5 -2.25 -33.59 -11.29
C GLU A 5 -2.71 -32.32 -10.55
N PRO A 6 -3.74 -32.40 -9.71
CA PRO A 6 -4.31 -31.26 -8.99
C PRO A 6 -3.25 -30.45 -8.23
N ASP A 7 -2.25 -31.09 -7.64
CA ASP A 7 -1.16 -30.43 -6.92
C ASP A 7 -0.26 -29.59 -7.85
N ARG A 8 0.00 -30.07 -9.05
CA ARG A 8 0.76 -29.31 -10.06
C ARG A 8 -0.04 -28.12 -10.58
N LEU A 9 -1.33 -28.30 -10.78
CA LEU A 9 -2.23 -27.22 -11.16
C LEU A 9 -2.20 -26.11 -10.11
N ARG A 10 -2.32 -26.47 -8.83
CA ARG A 10 -2.26 -25.53 -7.73
C ARG A 10 -0.93 -24.77 -7.71
N GLN A 11 0.19 -25.48 -7.79
CA GLN A 11 1.53 -24.85 -7.79
C GLN A 11 1.70 -23.80 -8.90
N VAL A 12 1.25 -24.10 -10.11
CA VAL A 12 1.35 -23.15 -11.24
C VAL A 12 0.51 -21.91 -10.99
N LEU A 13 -0.74 -22.10 -10.54
CA LEU A 13 -1.67 -21.00 -10.30
C LEU A 13 -1.24 -20.14 -9.10
N ASP A 14 -0.70 -20.74 -8.04
CA ASP A 14 -0.17 -20.00 -6.88
C ASP A 14 1.04 -19.11 -7.27
N VAL A 15 1.92 -19.60 -8.14
CA VAL A 15 3.02 -18.79 -8.69
C VAL A 15 2.50 -17.60 -9.50
N GLU A 16 1.46 -17.82 -10.31
CA GLU A 16 0.84 -16.75 -11.09
C GLU A 16 0.18 -15.69 -10.19
N ILE A 17 -0.54 -16.13 -9.15
CA ILE A 17 -1.15 -15.23 -8.16
C ILE A 17 -0.08 -14.43 -7.43
N GLY A 18 0.99 -15.06 -6.98
CA GLY A 18 2.10 -14.39 -6.29
C GLY A 18 2.78 -13.33 -7.17
N ALA A 19 3.03 -13.63 -8.44
CA ALA A 19 3.60 -12.68 -9.39
C ALA A 19 2.64 -11.50 -9.66
N TYR A 20 1.35 -11.77 -9.78
CA TYR A 20 0.34 -10.74 -9.95
C TYR A 20 0.24 -9.82 -8.72
N GLU A 21 0.19 -10.39 -7.51
CA GLU A 21 0.19 -9.65 -6.26
C GLU A 21 1.42 -8.75 -6.13
N ALA A 22 2.61 -9.31 -6.37
CA ALA A 22 3.87 -8.57 -6.32
C ALA A 22 3.87 -7.36 -7.26
N LYS A 23 3.36 -7.54 -8.49
CA LYS A 23 3.24 -6.46 -9.48
C LYS A 23 2.30 -5.35 -9.00
N LEU A 24 1.14 -5.69 -8.44
CA LEU A 24 0.18 -4.70 -7.95
C LEU A 24 0.71 -3.96 -6.71
N LYS A 25 1.40 -4.65 -5.81
CA LYS A 25 2.00 -4.06 -4.61
C LYS A 25 3.03 -2.97 -4.92
N LEU A 26 3.66 -2.98 -6.10
CA LEU A 26 4.57 -1.91 -6.52
C LEU A 26 3.86 -0.55 -6.56
N ALA A 27 2.61 -0.49 -7.03
CA ALA A 27 1.84 0.75 -7.05
C ALA A 27 1.58 1.30 -5.64
N SER A 28 1.24 0.43 -4.69
CA SER A 28 1.04 0.83 -3.28
C SER A 28 2.35 1.31 -2.63
N LYS A 29 3.47 0.64 -2.92
CA LYS A 29 4.79 1.02 -2.39
C LYS A 29 5.23 2.43 -2.76
N ILE A 30 4.86 2.92 -3.95
CA ILE A 30 5.18 4.30 -4.36
C ILE A 30 4.53 5.30 -3.40
N TRP A 31 3.24 5.11 -3.09
CA TRP A 31 2.50 5.98 -2.18
C TRP A 31 2.97 5.86 -0.73
N GLU A 32 3.32 4.64 -0.31
CA GLU A 32 3.90 4.38 1.01
C GLU A 32 5.25 5.10 1.17
N SER A 33 6.13 5.01 0.16
CA SER A 33 7.41 5.71 0.14
C SER A 33 7.23 7.23 0.16
N ALA A 34 6.29 7.78 -0.63
CA ALA A 34 5.97 9.20 -0.61
C ALA A 34 5.50 9.65 0.78
N GLY A 35 4.64 8.83 1.45
CA GLY A 35 4.21 9.05 2.82
C GLY A 35 5.34 9.01 3.84
N GLY A 36 6.32 8.12 3.65
CA GLY A 36 7.50 8.02 4.51
C GLY A 36 8.46 9.20 4.37
N TYR A 37 8.68 9.69 3.14
CA TYR A 37 9.59 10.82 2.90
C TYR A 37 8.98 12.18 3.17
N SER A 38 7.68 12.35 3.02
CA SER A 38 7.01 13.65 3.15
C SER A 38 7.26 14.35 4.50
N PRO A 39 7.17 13.69 5.67
CA PRO A 39 7.48 14.32 6.94
C PRO A 39 8.95 14.76 7.04
N THR A 40 9.87 13.97 6.51
CA THR A 40 11.30 14.28 6.49
C THR A 40 11.60 15.53 5.67
N ILE A 41 10.96 15.68 4.52
CA ILE A 41 11.05 16.88 3.68
C ILE A 41 10.48 18.08 4.44
N GLY A 42 9.37 17.91 5.17
CA GLY A 42 8.82 18.96 6.05
C GLY A 42 9.78 19.41 7.13
N ILE A 43 10.50 18.47 7.76
CA ILE A 43 11.56 18.79 8.75
C ILE A 43 12.72 19.56 8.12
N ILE A 44 13.16 19.15 6.92
CA ILE A 44 14.21 19.88 6.18
C ILE A 44 13.76 21.31 5.93
N GLY A 45 12.53 21.53 5.47
CA GLY A 45 11.95 22.86 5.27
C GLY A 45 11.91 23.69 6.57
N ALA A 46 11.57 23.05 7.70
CA ALA A 46 11.58 23.71 9.01
C ALA A 46 12.99 24.15 9.42
N VAL A 47 14.00 23.30 9.24
CA VAL A 47 15.40 23.61 9.53
C VAL A 47 15.87 24.77 8.65
N MET A 48 15.54 24.78 7.37
CA MET A 48 15.89 25.89 6.47
C MET A 48 15.23 27.21 6.91
N GLY A 49 13.97 27.16 7.36
CA GLY A 49 13.28 28.33 7.92
C GLY A 49 13.99 28.87 9.18
N LEU A 50 14.45 27.98 10.06
CA LEU A 50 15.18 28.38 11.27
C LEU A 50 16.57 28.91 10.95
N ILE A 51 17.29 28.42 9.94
CA ILE A 51 18.57 28.98 9.47
C ILE A 51 18.34 30.44 9.04
N HIS A 52 17.28 30.70 8.28
CA HIS A 52 16.96 32.07 7.87
C HIS A 52 16.66 33.00 9.07
N VAL A 53 16.04 32.49 10.12
CA VAL A 53 15.86 33.23 11.39
C VAL A 53 17.21 33.59 12.02
N MET A 54 18.13 32.62 12.06
CA MET A 54 19.47 32.84 12.66
C MET A 54 20.30 33.90 11.91
N GLU A 55 20.16 33.99 10.60
CA GLU A 55 20.82 35.02 9.78
C GLU A 55 20.28 36.43 10.02
N ASN A 56 19.06 36.57 10.54
CA ASN A 56 18.34 37.82 10.67
C ASN A 56 17.96 38.15 12.13
N LEU A 57 18.72 37.67 13.11
CA LEU A 57 18.44 37.87 14.54
C LEU A 57 18.33 39.36 14.97
N ALA A 58 18.95 40.26 14.25
CA ALA A 58 18.89 41.69 14.54
C ALA A 58 17.61 42.38 14.07
N ASP A 59 16.78 41.70 13.25
CA ASP A 59 15.53 42.23 12.69
C ASP A 59 14.29 41.46 13.20
N PRO A 60 13.60 41.96 14.23
CA PRO A 60 12.45 41.26 14.81
C PRO A 60 11.31 40.99 13.80
N ALA A 61 11.15 41.81 12.77
CA ALA A 61 10.13 41.65 11.77
C ALA A 61 10.35 40.39 10.89
N LYS A 62 11.60 40.03 10.66
CA LYS A 62 11.98 38.85 9.88
C LYS A 62 11.96 37.56 10.71
N LEU A 63 12.13 37.65 12.03
CA LEU A 63 12.11 36.49 12.92
C LEU A 63 10.74 35.78 12.84
N GLY A 64 9.66 36.54 12.95
CA GLY A 64 8.28 35.96 12.91
C GLY A 64 7.98 35.23 11.61
N SER A 65 8.38 35.77 10.48
CA SER A 65 8.16 35.15 9.18
C SER A 65 8.95 33.85 9.00
N GLY A 66 10.23 33.82 9.43
CA GLY A 66 11.06 32.63 9.34
C GLY A 66 10.55 31.49 10.23
N ILE A 67 10.10 31.80 11.45
CA ILE A 67 9.48 30.83 12.35
C ILE A 67 8.18 30.29 11.75
N ALA A 68 7.34 31.16 11.19
CA ALA A 68 6.09 30.73 10.54
C ALA A 68 6.36 29.77 9.37
N VAL A 69 7.36 30.02 8.52
CA VAL A 69 7.75 29.14 7.42
C VAL A 69 8.14 27.75 7.95
N ALA A 70 8.92 27.70 9.05
CA ALA A 70 9.31 26.44 9.66
C ALA A 70 8.12 25.59 10.12
N PHE A 71 7.14 26.21 10.80
CA PHE A 71 5.92 25.51 11.22
C PHE A 71 5.06 25.04 10.03
N VAL A 72 4.87 25.91 9.05
CA VAL A 72 4.10 25.60 7.84
C VAL A 72 4.71 24.42 7.08
N ALA A 73 6.02 24.40 6.88
CA ALA A 73 6.72 23.29 6.23
C ALA A 73 6.47 21.95 6.93
N THR A 74 6.53 21.94 8.27
CA THR A 74 6.27 20.74 9.07
C THR A 74 4.82 20.28 8.94
N ILE A 75 3.86 21.20 9.04
CA ILE A 75 2.42 20.90 8.91
C ILE A 75 2.11 20.30 7.54
N TYR A 76 2.63 20.89 6.45
CA TYR A 76 2.41 20.34 5.11
C TYR A 76 3.09 18.99 4.93
N GLY A 77 4.31 18.79 5.42
CA GLY A 77 5.02 17.53 5.33
C GLY A 77 4.29 16.38 6.04
N VAL A 78 3.90 16.60 7.30
CA VAL A 78 3.16 15.61 8.09
C VAL A 78 1.72 15.44 7.60
N GLY A 79 1.06 16.54 7.22
CA GLY A 79 -0.31 16.53 6.71
C GLY A 79 -0.41 15.75 5.40
N ALA A 80 0.46 16.02 4.42
CA ALA A 80 0.48 15.30 3.15
C ALA A 80 0.70 13.78 3.36
N ALA A 81 1.61 13.40 4.25
CA ALA A 81 1.85 11.99 4.56
C ALA A 81 0.60 11.29 5.08
N ASN A 82 -0.01 11.85 6.14
CA ASN A 82 -1.04 11.16 6.90
C ASN A 82 -2.45 11.32 6.32
N LEU A 83 -2.73 12.40 5.61
CA LEU A 83 -4.06 12.68 5.03
C LEU A 83 -4.19 12.24 3.57
N ILE A 84 -3.06 12.12 2.84
CA ILE A 84 -3.09 11.84 1.41
C ILE A 84 -2.35 10.53 1.09
N PHE A 85 -1.03 10.49 1.27
CA PHE A 85 -0.19 9.41 0.75
C PHE A 85 -0.45 8.07 1.43
N LEU A 86 -0.43 8.03 2.76
CA LEU A 86 -0.64 6.79 3.52
C LEU A 86 -2.07 6.24 3.39
N PRO A 87 -3.15 7.04 3.41
CA PRO A 87 -4.49 6.54 3.14
C PRO A 87 -4.65 5.95 1.73
N ILE A 88 -4.05 6.56 0.71
CA ILE A 88 -4.07 6.01 -0.65
C ILE A 88 -3.33 4.66 -0.69
N ALA A 89 -2.13 4.59 -0.10
CA ALA A 89 -1.36 3.35 -0.04
C ALA A 89 -2.16 2.22 0.63
N LYS A 90 -2.78 2.50 1.78
CA LYS A 90 -3.61 1.53 2.52
C LYS A 90 -4.83 1.08 1.73
N LYS A 91 -5.51 2.00 1.04
CA LYS A 91 -6.65 1.66 0.20
C LYS A 91 -6.26 0.77 -0.98
N LEU A 92 -5.14 1.07 -1.63
CA LEU A 92 -4.59 0.22 -2.71
C LEU A 92 -4.27 -1.18 -2.19
N MET A 93 -3.62 -1.30 -1.02
CA MET A 93 -3.33 -2.60 -0.41
C MET A 93 -4.59 -3.39 -0.09
N ALA A 94 -5.63 -2.75 0.44
CA ALA A 94 -6.91 -3.40 0.72
C ALA A 94 -7.57 -3.92 -0.57
N ASN A 95 -7.57 -3.12 -1.63
CA ASN A 95 -8.12 -3.55 -2.92
C ASN A 95 -7.31 -4.72 -3.53
N ILE A 96 -5.98 -4.70 -3.41
CA ILE A 96 -5.10 -5.78 -3.86
C ILE A 96 -5.43 -7.07 -3.11
N ALA A 97 -5.60 -7.01 -1.79
CA ALA A 97 -5.97 -8.16 -0.97
C ALA A 97 -7.28 -8.79 -1.46
N ILE A 98 -8.31 -7.99 -1.75
CA ILE A 98 -9.58 -8.48 -2.30
C ILE A 98 -9.37 -9.19 -3.65
N LEU A 99 -8.59 -8.61 -4.55
CA LEU A 99 -8.31 -9.20 -5.86
C LEU A 99 -7.54 -10.52 -5.75
N VAL A 100 -6.60 -10.61 -4.83
CA VAL A 100 -5.84 -11.83 -4.55
C VAL A 100 -6.76 -12.90 -3.98
N THR A 101 -7.56 -12.59 -2.97
CA THR A 101 -8.54 -13.52 -2.37
C THR A 101 -9.52 -14.07 -3.40
N GLN A 102 -10.00 -13.23 -4.33
CA GLN A 102 -10.86 -13.69 -5.43
C GLN A 102 -10.18 -14.71 -6.34
N ARG A 103 -8.89 -14.52 -6.63
CA ARG A 103 -8.11 -15.47 -7.43
C ARG A 103 -7.83 -16.77 -6.68
N GLU A 104 -7.49 -16.69 -5.40
CA GLU A 104 -7.32 -17.86 -4.53
C GLU A 104 -8.60 -18.70 -4.46
N MET A 105 -9.76 -18.05 -4.34
CA MET A 105 -11.06 -18.70 -4.39
C MET A 105 -11.25 -19.47 -5.69
N LEU A 106 -10.89 -18.87 -6.84
CA LEU A 106 -10.99 -19.55 -8.15
C LEU A 106 -10.05 -20.75 -8.22
N VAL A 107 -8.82 -20.62 -7.72
CA VAL A 107 -7.86 -21.75 -7.67
C VAL A 107 -8.39 -22.88 -6.82
N ASP A 108 -8.92 -22.60 -5.63
CA ASP A 108 -9.50 -23.61 -4.76
C ASP A 108 -10.68 -24.34 -5.41
N GLY A 109 -11.52 -23.61 -6.15
CA GLY A 109 -12.62 -24.19 -6.93
C GLY A 109 -12.12 -25.12 -8.05
N LEU A 110 -11.13 -24.66 -8.83
CA LEU A 110 -10.55 -25.43 -9.94
C LEU A 110 -9.84 -26.70 -9.45
N VAL A 111 -9.09 -26.58 -8.36
CA VAL A 111 -8.39 -27.73 -7.75
C VAL A 111 -9.40 -28.74 -7.19
N GLY A 112 -10.47 -28.27 -6.53
CA GLY A 112 -11.54 -29.14 -6.06
C GLY A 112 -12.24 -29.91 -7.18
N ILE A 113 -12.49 -29.27 -8.32
CA ILE A 113 -13.03 -29.93 -9.52
C ILE A 113 -12.03 -30.94 -10.08
N ALA A 114 -10.74 -30.58 -10.16
CA ALA A 114 -9.70 -31.48 -10.66
C ALA A 114 -9.50 -32.72 -9.77
N ASN A 115 -9.69 -32.58 -8.46
CA ASN A 115 -9.70 -33.68 -7.49
C ASN A 115 -10.93 -34.58 -7.55
N GLY A 116 -12.01 -34.13 -8.21
CA GLY A 116 -13.30 -34.83 -8.17
C GLY A 116 -14.03 -34.69 -6.85
N ASP A 117 -13.79 -33.61 -6.10
CA ASP A 117 -14.45 -33.33 -4.82
C ASP A 117 -15.97 -33.21 -5.01
N ASN A 118 -16.73 -33.59 -3.96
CA ASN A 118 -18.17 -33.42 -3.98
C ASN A 118 -18.56 -31.94 -4.17
N PRO A 119 -19.46 -31.61 -5.13
CA PRO A 119 -19.84 -30.21 -5.42
C PRO A 119 -20.29 -29.40 -4.19
N ARG A 120 -20.96 -30.03 -3.22
CA ARG A 120 -21.38 -29.37 -1.97
C ARG A 120 -20.20 -28.98 -1.09
N ILE A 121 -19.13 -29.79 -1.11
CA ILE A 121 -17.91 -29.49 -0.35
C ILE A 121 -17.16 -28.31 -1.00
N VAL A 122 -17.08 -28.33 -2.34
CA VAL A 122 -16.48 -27.22 -3.10
C VAL A 122 -17.26 -25.92 -2.84
N GLU A 123 -18.59 -25.96 -2.93
CA GLU A 123 -19.46 -24.82 -2.65
C GLU A 123 -19.24 -24.26 -1.24
N SER A 124 -19.24 -25.13 -0.21
CA SER A 124 -19.01 -24.72 1.18
C SER A 124 -17.64 -24.06 1.40
N ARG A 125 -16.59 -24.58 0.72
CA ARG A 125 -15.26 -23.95 0.74
C ARG A 125 -15.26 -22.56 0.09
N LEU A 126 -15.88 -22.42 -1.08
CA LEU A 126 -15.94 -21.14 -1.79
C LEU A 126 -16.76 -20.10 -1.03
N GLN A 127 -17.83 -20.51 -0.33
CA GLN A 127 -18.60 -19.62 0.54
C GLN A 127 -17.75 -19.03 1.69
N GLY A 128 -16.76 -19.77 2.18
CA GLY A 128 -15.82 -19.27 3.20
C GLY A 128 -14.99 -18.05 2.76
N TYR A 129 -14.78 -17.86 1.46
CA TYR A 129 -14.09 -16.67 0.93
C TYR A 129 -14.98 -15.43 0.84
N LEU A 130 -16.30 -15.59 0.95
CA LEU A 130 -17.28 -14.50 0.83
C LEU A 130 -17.73 -13.95 2.20
N ALA A 131 -17.33 -14.61 3.26
CA ALA A 131 -17.63 -14.20 4.65
C ALA A 131 -16.59 -13.18 5.13
#